data_849ec799923afb1f5243c5452fb76283
#
_entry.id   849ec799923afb1f5243c5452fb76283
#
_cell.length_a   1.000
_cell.length_b   1.000
_cell.length_c   1.000
_cell.angle_alpha   90.00
_cell.angle_beta   90.00
_cell.angle_gamma   90.00
#
_symmetry.space_group_name_H-M   'P 1'
#
loop_
_entity.id
_entity.type
_entity.pdbx_description
1 polymer ?
#
loop_
_entity_poly.entity_id
_entity_poly.type
_entity_poly.pdbx_seq_one_letter_code
_entity_poly.pdbx_strand_id
1 'polypeptide(L)'
;ERSLRVLDGAVAVFDGVAGVEPQSQTVWRQATKYGVPRICYINKLDRTGASFEHCVKTIRERLNATPVLLQLPIGAEANFQGQVDLVTMKANIWPIEVTKPGLEDYEVKDIPADMVEAAEVARAEMLETIAEHDDEFMELWLEDPEAITVEQIKAAIRRGVLSSAFTAVVCGTSFKNKGVQPLLDAVVDYLPSPLDVPAIEGFKPGDESVELSRKPSEDEPLSILAFKIAADPHLGKLTFIRIYSGVLKAGSQVLNATKGRKERIGKIYQMHANKREEIESIGAGMICAVMGLKDTTTGETLCDPAHPIILESMEFPNPVIEQAIEPKSKSDQEKLSVAIQRLAEEDPTFRVHTDEETGQ
;
A
#
# COMPACT_ATOMS: atom_id res chain seq x y z
N GLU A 1 7.80 6.52 3.03
CA GLU A 1 8.33 6.78 1.67
C GLU A 1 8.89 5.51 1.03
N ARG A 2 9.80 4.77 1.69
CA ARG A 2 10.39 3.51 1.17
C ARG A 2 9.35 2.48 0.71
N SER A 3 8.28 2.28 1.48
CA SER A 3 7.23 1.31 1.15
C SER A 3 6.37 1.78 -0.03
N LEU A 4 6.16 3.08 -0.21
CA LEU A 4 5.35 3.62 -1.32
C LEU A 4 5.97 3.33 -2.69
N ARG A 5 7.30 3.23 -2.77
CA ARG A 5 8.01 2.91 -4.04
C ARG A 5 7.70 1.51 -4.58
N VAL A 6 7.33 0.59 -3.69
CA VAL A 6 7.07 -0.82 -4.04
C VAL A 6 5.59 -1.18 -4.03
N LEU A 7 4.69 -0.22 -3.83
CA LEU A 7 3.25 -0.45 -3.85
C LEU A 7 2.69 -0.18 -5.24
N ASP A 8 1.81 -1.07 -5.71
CA ASP A 8 1.01 -0.86 -6.92
C ASP A 8 -0.28 -0.11 -6.60
N GLY A 9 -0.83 -0.30 -5.41
CA GLY A 9 -2.01 0.38 -4.91
C GLY A 9 -2.01 0.50 -3.39
N ALA A 10 -2.87 1.35 -2.83
CA ALA A 10 -2.94 1.58 -1.40
C ALA A 10 -4.38 1.80 -0.90
N VAL A 11 -4.61 1.47 0.36
CA VAL A 11 -5.80 1.86 1.11
C VAL A 11 -5.41 2.97 2.08
N ALA A 12 -5.96 4.17 1.89
CA ALA A 12 -5.79 5.30 2.80
C ALA A 12 -6.88 5.24 3.88
N VAL A 13 -6.48 4.99 5.13
CA VAL A 13 -7.40 4.85 6.25
C VAL A 13 -7.49 6.15 7.03
N PHE A 14 -8.72 6.67 7.18
CA PHE A 14 -9.00 7.90 7.94
C PHE A 14 -9.81 7.59 9.19
N ASP A 15 -9.53 8.31 10.27
CA ASP A 15 -10.31 8.24 11.50
C ASP A 15 -11.64 9.00 11.31
N GLY A 16 -12.76 8.34 11.58
CA GLY A 16 -14.11 8.91 11.41
C GLY A 16 -14.39 10.17 12.26
N VAL A 17 -13.61 10.38 13.32
CA VAL A 17 -13.71 11.56 14.19
C VAL A 17 -12.79 12.69 13.70
N ALA A 18 -11.52 12.35 13.44
CA ALA A 18 -10.49 13.35 13.10
C ALA A 18 -10.52 13.78 11.63
N GLY A 19 -10.98 12.92 10.73
CA GLY A 19 -10.88 13.12 9.28
C GLY A 19 -9.42 13.13 8.81
N VAL A 20 -9.08 14.04 7.92
CA VAL A 20 -7.71 14.19 7.40
C VAL A 20 -6.84 14.97 8.36
N GLU A 21 -5.75 14.35 8.81
CA GLU A 21 -4.74 14.91 9.70
C GLU A 21 -3.47 15.32 8.92
N PRO A 22 -2.57 16.17 9.49
CA PRO A 22 -1.34 16.60 8.80
C PRO A 22 -0.46 15.45 8.32
N GLN A 23 -0.39 14.35 9.09
CA GLN A 23 0.35 13.15 8.70
C GLN A 23 -0.28 12.49 7.47
N SER A 24 -1.61 12.43 7.40
CA SER A 24 -2.34 11.92 6.24
C SER A 24 -2.02 12.71 4.98
N GLN A 25 -1.95 14.05 5.08
CA GLN A 25 -1.59 14.92 3.95
C GLN A 25 -0.16 14.64 3.45
N THR A 26 0.78 14.40 4.36
CA THR A 26 2.17 14.12 4.00
C THR A 26 2.28 12.81 3.24
N VAL A 27 1.67 11.73 3.77
CA VAL A 27 1.66 10.41 3.10
C VAL A 27 0.90 10.47 1.78
N TRP A 28 -0.20 11.22 1.72
CA TRP A 28 -0.98 11.40 0.49
C TRP A 28 -0.16 12.04 -0.63
N ARG A 29 0.57 13.14 -0.31
CA ARG A 29 1.46 13.80 -1.29
C ARG A 29 2.58 12.88 -1.78
N GLN A 30 3.15 12.09 -0.87
CA GLN A 30 4.16 11.09 -1.24
C GLN A 30 3.59 10.02 -2.17
N ALA A 31 2.39 9.49 -1.87
CA ALA A 31 1.72 8.52 -2.73
C ALA A 31 1.40 9.11 -4.13
N THR A 32 1.02 10.39 -4.18
CA THR A 32 0.81 11.10 -5.46
C THR A 32 2.11 11.26 -6.25
N LYS A 33 3.24 11.58 -5.57
CA LYS A 33 4.56 11.66 -6.20
C LYS A 33 4.96 10.35 -6.88
N TYR A 34 4.63 9.21 -6.28
CA TYR A 34 4.93 7.89 -6.82
C TYR A 34 3.82 7.32 -7.72
N GLY A 35 2.77 8.08 -8.01
CA GLY A 35 1.67 7.65 -8.87
C GLY A 35 0.89 6.44 -8.32
N VAL A 36 0.85 6.24 -7.00
CA VAL A 36 0.18 5.10 -6.38
C VAL A 36 -1.33 5.30 -6.35
N PRO A 37 -2.11 4.52 -7.11
CA PRO A 37 -3.57 4.50 -7.04
C PRO A 37 -4.05 4.12 -5.63
N ARG A 38 -5.16 4.71 -5.20
CA ARG A 38 -5.63 4.47 -3.83
C ARG A 38 -7.13 4.59 -3.69
N ILE A 39 -7.66 3.84 -2.73
CA ILE A 39 -9.02 3.99 -2.23
C ILE A 39 -8.97 4.50 -0.79
N CYS A 40 -10.01 5.21 -0.36
CA CYS A 40 -10.16 5.71 1.01
C CYS A 40 -11.06 4.79 1.82
N TYR A 41 -10.67 4.51 3.05
CA TYR A 41 -11.50 3.81 4.04
C TYR A 41 -11.71 4.70 5.26
N ILE A 42 -12.96 5.16 5.47
CA ILE A 42 -13.35 5.92 6.65
C ILE A 42 -13.66 4.92 7.78
N ASN A 43 -12.76 4.85 8.74
CA ASN A 43 -12.76 3.87 9.83
C ASN A 43 -13.29 4.46 11.12
N LYS A 44 -13.64 3.60 12.07
CA LYS A 44 -14.08 3.98 13.42
C LYS A 44 -15.40 4.77 13.45
N LEU A 45 -16.32 4.47 12.54
CA LEU A 45 -17.64 5.12 12.52
C LEU A 45 -18.53 4.75 13.72
N ASP A 46 -18.09 3.79 14.53
CA ASP A 46 -18.70 3.41 15.81
C ASP A 46 -18.30 4.30 17.00
N ARG A 47 -17.37 5.24 16.80
CA ARG A 47 -16.90 6.14 17.87
C ARG A 47 -17.81 7.35 18.03
N THR A 48 -17.96 7.80 19.29
CA THR A 48 -18.64 9.06 19.59
C THR A 48 -17.96 10.23 18.89
N GLY A 49 -18.74 11.05 18.20
CA GLY A 49 -18.27 12.19 17.40
C GLY A 49 -17.79 11.82 15.99
N ALA A 50 -17.93 10.56 15.56
CA ALA A 50 -17.62 10.19 14.19
C ALA A 50 -18.65 10.76 13.21
N SER A 51 -18.16 11.36 12.10
CA SER A 51 -18.98 11.87 11.01
C SER A 51 -18.37 11.50 9.67
N PHE A 52 -19.11 10.73 8.89
CA PHE A 52 -18.75 10.34 7.53
C PHE A 52 -18.62 11.56 6.62
N GLU A 53 -19.60 12.45 6.67
CA GLU A 53 -19.67 13.68 5.85
C GLU A 53 -18.48 14.61 6.15
N HIS A 54 -18.13 14.76 7.42
CA HIS A 54 -16.95 15.53 7.83
C HIS A 54 -15.67 14.95 7.21
N CYS A 55 -15.50 13.63 7.27
CA CYS A 55 -14.32 12.98 6.68
C CYS A 55 -14.26 13.17 5.17
N VAL A 56 -15.37 12.97 4.45
CA VAL A 56 -15.46 13.21 2.99
C VAL A 56 -15.12 14.65 2.65
N LYS A 57 -15.66 15.62 3.41
CA LYS A 57 -15.34 17.04 3.25
C LYS A 57 -13.85 17.30 3.42
N THR A 58 -13.22 16.76 4.46
CA THR A 58 -11.77 16.95 4.69
C THR A 58 -10.91 16.28 3.64
N ILE A 59 -11.32 15.14 3.06
CA ILE A 59 -10.64 14.50 1.93
C ILE A 59 -10.65 15.45 0.73
N ARG A 60 -11.80 16.03 0.40
CA ARG A 60 -11.93 16.99 -0.71
C ARG A 60 -11.09 18.25 -0.48
N GLU A 61 -11.24 18.89 0.66
CA GLU A 61 -10.64 20.20 0.93
C GLU A 61 -9.13 20.13 1.24
N ARG A 62 -8.68 19.13 2.01
CA ARG A 62 -7.29 19.07 2.48
C ARG A 62 -6.37 18.23 1.59
N LEU A 63 -6.90 17.27 0.86
CA LEU A 63 -6.12 16.42 -0.04
C LEU A 63 -6.25 16.85 -1.50
N ASN A 64 -7.14 17.79 -1.81
CA ASN A 64 -7.49 18.20 -3.18
C ASN A 64 -7.83 16.97 -4.04
N ALA A 65 -8.58 16.03 -3.47
CA ALA A 65 -9.02 14.81 -4.11
C ALA A 65 -10.50 14.91 -4.51
N THR A 66 -10.90 14.15 -5.52
CA THR A 66 -12.29 13.98 -5.91
C THR A 66 -12.83 12.70 -5.29
N PRO A 67 -13.51 12.74 -4.12
CA PRO A 67 -14.04 11.55 -3.49
C PRO A 67 -15.30 11.07 -4.23
N VAL A 68 -15.32 9.81 -4.64
CA VAL A 68 -16.47 9.10 -5.18
C VAL A 68 -16.96 8.12 -4.13
N LEU A 69 -18.15 8.37 -3.60
CA LEU A 69 -18.71 7.55 -2.54
C LEU A 69 -19.23 6.23 -3.12
N LEU A 70 -18.72 5.11 -2.68
CA LEU A 70 -19.23 3.78 -3.03
C LEU A 70 -20.19 3.26 -1.97
N GLN A 71 -20.18 3.83 -0.78
CA GLN A 71 -20.96 3.37 0.36
C GLN A 71 -21.46 4.55 1.19
N LEU A 72 -22.64 4.38 1.81
CA LEU A 72 -23.16 5.25 2.85
C LEU A 72 -23.28 4.47 4.17
N PRO A 73 -22.90 5.03 5.33
CA PRO A 73 -23.02 4.35 6.61
C PRO A 73 -24.48 4.18 7.01
N ILE A 74 -24.83 3.04 7.58
CA ILE A 74 -26.12 2.76 8.22
C ILE A 74 -25.95 2.90 9.73
N GLY A 75 -26.63 3.90 10.30
CA GLY A 75 -26.43 4.30 11.69
C GLY A 75 -25.15 5.07 11.93
N ALA A 76 -24.97 5.56 13.13
CA ALA A 76 -23.82 6.34 13.57
C ALA A 76 -23.39 5.95 14.97
N GLU A 77 -22.12 6.13 15.30
CA GLU A 77 -21.56 5.88 16.63
C GLU A 77 -21.90 4.47 17.14
N ALA A 78 -22.43 4.34 18.36
CA ALA A 78 -22.79 3.06 18.94
C ALA A 78 -23.86 2.29 18.12
N ASN A 79 -24.63 2.99 17.30
CA ASN A 79 -25.67 2.42 16.45
C ASN A 79 -25.18 2.10 15.02
N PHE A 80 -23.89 2.22 14.74
CA PHE A 80 -23.35 1.82 13.45
C PHE A 80 -23.57 0.32 13.20
N GLN A 81 -24.35 -0.01 12.17
CA GLN A 81 -24.76 -1.38 11.86
C GLN A 81 -24.16 -1.89 10.55
N GLY A 82 -23.80 -1.01 9.64
CA GLY A 82 -23.34 -1.43 8.31
C GLY A 82 -23.27 -0.30 7.31
N GLN A 83 -23.48 -0.63 6.05
CA GLN A 83 -23.38 0.31 4.96
C GLN A 83 -24.34 -0.02 3.80
N VAL A 84 -24.85 1.00 3.14
CA VAL A 84 -25.47 0.88 1.84
C VAL A 84 -24.37 0.84 0.78
N ASP A 85 -24.38 -0.16 -0.05
CA ASP A 85 -23.52 -0.26 -1.24
C ASP A 85 -24.24 0.44 -2.42
N LEU A 86 -23.69 1.55 -2.88
CA LEU A 86 -24.25 2.36 -3.95
C LEU A 86 -24.04 1.74 -5.36
N VAL A 87 -23.11 0.78 -5.48
CA VAL A 87 -22.89 0.06 -6.74
C VAL A 87 -23.98 -0.97 -6.99
N THR A 88 -24.36 -1.72 -5.95
CA THR A 88 -25.38 -2.77 -6.04
C THR A 88 -26.76 -2.33 -5.58
N MET A 89 -26.88 -1.17 -4.91
CA MET A 89 -28.09 -0.67 -4.26
C MET A 89 -28.65 -1.69 -3.26
N LYS A 90 -27.80 -2.23 -2.42
CA LYS A 90 -28.14 -3.14 -1.32
C LYS A 90 -27.51 -2.67 -0.02
N ALA A 91 -28.04 -3.13 1.09
CA ALA A 91 -27.52 -2.86 2.41
C ALA A 91 -26.78 -4.08 2.96
N ASN A 92 -25.52 -3.86 3.38
CA ASN A 92 -24.71 -4.83 4.11
C ASN A 92 -24.86 -4.55 5.61
N ILE A 93 -25.50 -5.46 6.35
CA ILE A 93 -25.87 -5.25 7.75
C ILE A 93 -25.22 -6.31 8.64
N TRP A 94 -24.47 -5.86 9.63
CA TRP A 94 -23.87 -6.70 10.68
C TRP A 94 -24.74 -6.71 11.93
N PRO A 95 -24.65 -7.78 12.75
CA PRO A 95 -25.27 -7.78 14.07
C PRO A 95 -24.79 -6.61 14.92
N ILE A 96 -25.68 -6.04 15.74
CA ILE A 96 -25.34 -4.93 16.66
C ILE A 96 -24.31 -5.41 17.68
N GLU A 97 -24.55 -6.56 18.31
CA GLU A 97 -23.64 -7.20 19.25
C GLU A 97 -22.80 -8.26 18.54
N VAL A 98 -21.49 -8.07 18.59
CA VAL A 98 -20.50 -8.98 18.05
C VAL A 98 -20.20 -10.04 19.11
N THR A 99 -20.73 -11.26 18.95
CA THR A 99 -20.54 -12.37 19.90
C THR A 99 -19.18 -13.06 19.74
N LYS A 100 -18.62 -13.02 18.52
CA LYS A 100 -17.29 -13.58 18.20
C LYS A 100 -16.58 -12.67 17.20
N PRO A 101 -15.73 -11.73 17.64
CA PRO A 101 -15.02 -10.83 16.74
C PRO A 101 -14.24 -11.60 15.66
N GLY A 102 -14.48 -11.25 14.39
CA GLY A 102 -13.78 -11.82 13.25
C GLY A 102 -14.43 -13.01 12.56
N LEU A 103 -15.62 -13.45 13.01
CA LEU A 103 -16.36 -14.60 12.44
C LEU A 103 -17.79 -14.23 11.99
N GLU A 104 -18.21 -12.98 12.17
CA GLU A 104 -19.58 -12.60 11.81
C GLU A 104 -19.63 -12.17 10.35
N ASP A 105 -20.43 -12.92 9.59
CA ASP A 105 -20.87 -12.54 8.26
C ASP A 105 -21.93 -11.45 8.37
N TYR A 106 -21.97 -10.59 7.36
CA TYR A 106 -23.06 -9.64 7.21
C TYR A 106 -24.19 -10.24 6.36
N GLU A 107 -25.38 -9.72 6.54
CA GLU A 107 -26.54 -10.04 5.71
C GLU A 107 -26.72 -8.96 4.64
N VAL A 108 -26.92 -9.38 3.39
CA VAL A 108 -27.29 -8.47 2.31
C VAL A 108 -28.83 -8.32 2.31
N LYS A 109 -29.32 -7.09 2.52
CA LYS A 109 -30.73 -6.75 2.61
C LYS A 109 -31.09 -5.62 1.65
N ASP A 110 -32.37 -5.33 1.55
CA ASP A 110 -32.84 -4.11 0.90
C ASP A 110 -32.44 -2.89 1.74
N ILE A 111 -32.28 -1.77 1.06
CA ILE A 111 -31.92 -0.49 1.72
C ILE A 111 -33.01 -0.11 2.71
N PRO A 112 -32.67 0.29 3.97
CA PRO A 112 -33.65 0.81 4.91
C PRO A 112 -34.50 1.92 4.28
N ALA A 113 -35.82 1.90 4.54
CA ALA A 113 -36.78 2.79 3.87
C ALA A 113 -36.48 4.30 4.06
N ASP A 114 -35.90 4.65 5.20
CA ASP A 114 -35.46 6.01 5.54
C ASP A 114 -34.16 6.44 4.85
N MET A 115 -33.44 5.53 4.20
CA MET A 115 -32.19 5.80 3.49
C MET A 115 -32.32 5.70 1.96
N VAL A 116 -33.44 5.24 1.42
CA VAL A 116 -33.60 5.00 -0.02
C VAL A 116 -33.36 6.29 -0.83
N GLU A 117 -34.00 7.40 -0.47
CA GLU A 117 -33.84 8.69 -1.14
C GLU A 117 -32.38 9.17 -1.09
N ALA A 118 -31.73 9.09 0.07
CA ALA A 118 -30.33 9.48 0.23
C ALA A 118 -29.39 8.60 -0.61
N ALA A 119 -29.67 7.30 -0.69
CA ALA A 119 -28.90 6.37 -1.49
C ALA A 119 -29.08 6.62 -3.00
N GLU A 120 -30.27 6.93 -3.46
CA GLU A 120 -30.55 7.27 -4.86
C GLU A 120 -29.81 8.55 -5.27
N VAL A 121 -29.85 9.58 -4.43
CA VAL A 121 -29.12 10.84 -4.67
C VAL A 121 -27.62 10.59 -4.72
N ALA A 122 -27.07 9.88 -3.73
CA ALA A 122 -25.65 9.59 -3.68
C ALA A 122 -25.18 8.70 -4.84
N ARG A 123 -26.01 7.75 -5.28
CA ARG A 123 -25.74 6.95 -6.47
C ARG A 123 -25.70 7.80 -7.74
N ALA A 124 -26.66 8.72 -7.90
CA ALA A 124 -26.68 9.62 -9.05
C ALA A 124 -25.40 10.48 -9.11
N GLU A 125 -24.98 11.08 -7.98
CA GLU A 125 -23.72 11.83 -7.87
C GLU A 125 -22.50 10.96 -8.18
N MET A 126 -22.49 9.71 -7.72
CA MET A 126 -21.44 8.73 -8.01
C MET A 126 -21.33 8.47 -9.51
N LEU A 127 -22.44 8.15 -10.18
CA LEU A 127 -22.45 7.84 -11.61
C LEU A 127 -22.09 9.06 -12.46
N GLU A 128 -22.58 10.25 -12.12
CA GLU A 128 -22.22 11.51 -12.77
C GLU A 128 -20.71 11.77 -12.68
N THR A 129 -20.13 11.66 -11.48
CA THR A 129 -18.68 11.86 -11.30
C THR A 129 -17.86 10.82 -12.07
N ILE A 130 -18.30 9.56 -12.13
CA ILE A 130 -17.64 8.53 -12.94
C ILE A 130 -17.71 8.90 -14.43
N ALA A 131 -18.87 9.31 -14.93
CA ALA A 131 -19.08 9.70 -16.32
C ALA A 131 -18.22 10.91 -16.73
N GLU A 132 -18.02 11.88 -15.84
CA GLU A 132 -17.14 13.03 -16.10
C GLU A 132 -15.68 12.66 -16.32
N HIS A 133 -15.24 11.47 -15.87
CA HIS A 133 -13.85 11.03 -15.92
C HIS A 133 -13.61 9.79 -16.79
N ASP A 134 -14.64 9.28 -17.46
CA ASP A 134 -14.60 8.04 -18.26
C ASP A 134 -15.52 8.18 -19.49
N ASP A 135 -14.92 8.44 -20.65
CA ASP A 135 -15.65 8.68 -21.90
C ASP A 135 -16.51 7.47 -22.30
N GLU A 136 -16.02 6.23 -22.11
CA GLU A 136 -16.77 5.01 -22.40
C GLU A 136 -18.02 4.89 -21.51
N PHE A 137 -17.85 5.21 -20.22
CA PHE A 137 -18.98 5.21 -19.29
C PHE A 137 -19.95 6.36 -19.54
N MET A 138 -19.45 7.52 -19.94
CA MET A 138 -20.27 8.67 -20.32
C MET A 138 -21.22 8.32 -21.49
N GLU A 139 -20.74 7.63 -22.51
CA GLU A 139 -21.57 7.19 -23.63
C GLU A 139 -22.72 6.29 -23.15
N LEU A 140 -22.41 5.28 -22.31
CA LEU A 140 -23.42 4.40 -21.72
C LEU A 140 -24.44 5.16 -20.86
N TRP A 141 -23.96 6.12 -20.07
CA TRP A 141 -24.80 6.90 -19.16
C TRP A 141 -25.75 7.85 -19.91
N LEU A 142 -25.33 8.40 -21.04
CA LEU A 142 -26.14 9.25 -21.90
C LEU A 142 -27.17 8.45 -22.72
N GLU A 143 -26.84 7.21 -23.08
CA GLU A 143 -27.73 6.35 -23.85
C GLU A 143 -28.91 5.83 -23.01
N ASP A 144 -28.63 5.14 -21.91
CA ASP A 144 -29.62 4.64 -20.97
C ASP A 144 -29.02 4.38 -19.57
N PRO A 145 -29.14 5.34 -18.63
CA PRO A 145 -28.63 5.20 -17.28
C PRO A 145 -29.18 4.00 -16.50
N GLU A 146 -30.38 3.55 -16.82
CA GLU A 146 -31.02 2.43 -16.11
C GLU A 146 -30.56 1.07 -16.63
N ALA A 147 -30.04 1.01 -17.84
CA ALA A 147 -29.48 -0.23 -18.42
C ALA A 147 -28.04 -0.52 -18.00
N ILE A 148 -27.37 0.39 -17.29
CA ILE A 148 -25.97 0.22 -16.87
C ILE A 148 -25.88 -0.90 -15.82
N THR A 149 -25.08 -1.91 -16.14
CA THR A 149 -24.87 -3.06 -15.24
C THR A 149 -23.88 -2.77 -14.13
N VAL A 150 -23.92 -3.56 -13.04
CA VAL A 150 -22.98 -3.48 -11.93
C VAL A 150 -21.54 -3.68 -12.42
N GLU A 151 -21.31 -4.59 -13.37
CA GLU A 151 -20.00 -4.88 -13.95
C GLU A 151 -19.44 -3.68 -14.71
N GLN A 152 -20.27 -2.96 -15.46
CA GLN A 152 -19.88 -1.75 -16.17
C GLN A 152 -19.52 -0.62 -15.20
N ILE A 153 -20.30 -0.45 -14.13
CA ILE A 153 -19.99 0.52 -13.06
C ILE A 153 -18.64 0.16 -12.39
N LYS A 154 -18.45 -1.10 -12.00
CA LYS A 154 -17.19 -1.56 -11.39
C LYS A 154 -15.98 -1.34 -12.31
N ALA A 155 -16.14 -1.63 -13.60
CA ALA A 155 -15.07 -1.43 -14.59
C ALA A 155 -14.70 0.06 -14.72
N ALA A 156 -15.68 0.95 -14.77
CA ALA A 156 -15.46 2.40 -14.84
C ALA A 156 -14.82 2.94 -13.55
N ILE A 157 -15.27 2.51 -12.37
CA ILE A 157 -14.64 2.85 -11.08
C ILE A 157 -13.17 2.42 -11.09
N ARG A 158 -12.88 1.19 -11.54
CA ARG A 158 -11.51 0.70 -11.63
C ARG A 158 -10.64 1.58 -12.53
N ARG A 159 -11.10 1.92 -13.73
CA ARG A 159 -10.35 2.81 -14.64
C ARG A 159 -10.06 4.17 -14.00
N GLY A 160 -11.05 4.77 -13.34
CA GLY A 160 -10.89 6.05 -12.65
C GLY A 160 -9.93 5.99 -11.45
N VAL A 161 -9.94 4.90 -10.68
CA VAL A 161 -8.99 4.68 -9.57
C VAL A 161 -7.58 4.44 -10.10
N LEU A 162 -7.41 3.61 -11.13
CA LEU A 162 -6.10 3.30 -11.72
C LEU A 162 -5.44 4.53 -12.35
N SER A 163 -6.22 5.38 -13.01
CA SER A 163 -5.75 6.65 -13.57
C SER A 163 -5.59 7.77 -12.52
N SER A 164 -6.01 7.51 -11.27
CA SER A 164 -6.08 8.53 -10.21
C SER A 164 -6.93 9.74 -10.56
N ALA A 165 -7.92 9.61 -11.44
CA ALA A 165 -8.86 10.65 -11.81
C ALA A 165 -9.76 11.04 -10.63
N PHE A 166 -10.15 10.06 -9.84
CA PHE A 166 -10.89 10.24 -8.60
C PHE A 166 -10.46 9.20 -7.55
N THR A 167 -11.00 9.29 -6.35
CA THR A 167 -10.70 8.39 -5.25
C THR A 167 -11.99 7.76 -4.71
N ALA A 168 -12.10 6.43 -4.83
CA ALA A 168 -13.22 5.69 -4.29
C ALA A 168 -13.19 5.70 -2.76
N VAL A 169 -14.37 5.91 -2.13
CA VAL A 169 -14.52 5.99 -0.68
C VAL A 169 -15.45 4.89 -0.18
N VAL A 170 -14.94 4.10 0.74
CA VAL A 170 -15.67 3.06 1.48
C VAL A 170 -15.56 3.32 2.98
N CYS A 171 -16.39 2.68 3.79
CA CYS A 171 -16.48 3.00 5.21
C CYS A 171 -16.71 1.78 6.10
N GLY A 172 -16.49 1.95 7.42
CA GLY A 172 -16.74 0.90 8.38
C GLY A 172 -16.13 1.13 9.76
N THR A 173 -16.01 0.05 10.52
CA THR A 173 -15.29 0.00 11.79
C THR A 173 -14.51 -1.31 11.90
N SER A 174 -13.21 -1.25 11.57
CA SER A 174 -12.36 -2.43 11.44
C SER A 174 -12.18 -3.18 12.75
N PHE A 175 -12.15 -2.49 13.89
CA PHE A 175 -11.99 -3.13 15.20
C PHE A 175 -13.18 -4.05 15.54
N LYS A 176 -14.38 -3.72 15.07
CA LYS A 176 -15.58 -4.55 15.20
C LYS A 176 -15.84 -5.43 13.99
N ASN A 177 -14.89 -5.52 13.06
CA ASN A 177 -14.97 -6.28 11.81
C ASN A 177 -16.21 -5.95 10.94
N LYS A 178 -16.75 -4.73 11.03
CA LYS A 178 -17.87 -4.27 10.20
C LYS A 178 -17.36 -3.44 9.04
N GLY A 179 -17.62 -3.88 7.81
CA GLY A 179 -17.17 -3.23 6.58
C GLY A 179 -15.77 -3.64 6.11
N VAL A 180 -15.11 -4.62 6.75
CA VAL A 180 -13.79 -5.11 6.34
C VAL A 180 -13.86 -6.00 5.10
N GLN A 181 -14.86 -6.90 5.03
CA GLN A 181 -15.03 -7.77 3.87
C GLN A 181 -15.31 -6.95 2.59
N PRO A 182 -16.27 -6.00 2.55
CA PRO A 182 -16.47 -5.13 1.39
C PRO A 182 -15.26 -4.24 1.06
N LEU A 183 -14.44 -3.86 2.04
CA LEU A 183 -13.17 -3.19 1.79
C LEU A 183 -12.19 -4.11 1.03
N LEU A 184 -12.09 -5.38 1.42
CA LEU A 184 -11.22 -6.34 0.73
C LEU A 184 -11.72 -6.62 -0.68
N ASP A 185 -13.04 -6.70 -0.88
CA ASP A 185 -13.64 -6.80 -2.21
C ASP A 185 -13.30 -5.57 -3.06
N ALA A 186 -13.39 -4.36 -2.48
CA ALA A 186 -13.00 -3.12 -3.16
C ALA A 186 -11.51 -3.08 -3.54
N VAL A 187 -10.62 -3.67 -2.72
CA VAL A 187 -9.19 -3.83 -3.08
C VAL A 187 -9.04 -4.71 -4.32
N VAL A 188 -9.76 -5.83 -4.39
CA VAL A 188 -9.73 -6.75 -5.55
C VAL A 188 -10.35 -6.11 -6.79
N ASP A 189 -11.48 -5.42 -6.62
CA ASP A 189 -12.24 -4.84 -7.73
C ASP A 189 -11.56 -3.60 -8.32
N TYR A 190 -10.95 -2.73 -7.51
CA TYR A 190 -10.59 -1.37 -7.92
C TYR A 190 -9.09 -1.04 -7.86
N LEU A 191 -8.27 -1.73 -7.06
CA LEU A 191 -6.84 -1.48 -7.02
C LEU A 191 -6.08 -2.31 -8.07
N PRO A 192 -4.91 -1.84 -8.54
CA PRO A 192 -4.15 -2.53 -9.56
C PRO A 192 -3.55 -3.84 -9.03
N SER A 193 -3.52 -4.84 -9.88
CA SER A 193 -2.65 -6.00 -9.75
C SER A 193 -1.26 -5.70 -10.32
N PRO A 194 -0.24 -6.51 -10.05
CA PRO A 194 1.06 -6.37 -10.72
C PRO A 194 1.01 -6.40 -12.25
N LEU A 195 -0.06 -6.98 -12.83
CA LEU A 195 -0.25 -7.03 -14.29
C LEU A 195 -0.83 -5.73 -14.88
N ASP A 196 -1.42 -4.88 -14.05
CA ASP A 196 -1.98 -3.60 -14.49
C ASP A 196 -0.95 -2.47 -14.48
N VAL A 197 0.23 -2.71 -13.89
CA VAL A 197 1.32 -1.71 -13.84
C VAL A 197 2.30 -1.92 -14.99
N PRO A 198 2.95 -0.83 -15.46
CA PRO A 198 3.98 -0.94 -16.50
C PRO A 198 5.13 -1.86 -16.09
N ALA A 199 5.82 -2.40 -17.10
CA ALA A 199 7.07 -3.13 -16.88
C ALA A 199 8.04 -2.26 -16.08
N ILE A 200 8.76 -2.86 -15.13
CA ILE A 200 9.78 -2.11 -14.37
C ILE A 200 10.95 -1.76 -15.27
N GLU A 201 11.37 -0.53 -15.21
CA GLU A 201 12.51 -0.01 -15.95
C GLU A 201 13.78 -0.04 -15.10
N GLY A 202 14.90 -0.09 -15.77
CA GLY A 202 16.24 -0.08 -15.19
C GLY A 202 17.29 0.04 -16.26
N PHE A 203 18.54 -0.15 -15.89
CA PHE A 203 19.67 -0.01 -16.80
C PHE A 203 20.70 -1.13 -16.60
N LYS A 204 21.56 -1.29 -17.59
CA LYS A 204 22.63 -2.27 -17.53
C LYS A 204 23.69 -1.84 -16.50
N PRO A 205 24.14 -2.73 -15.60
CA PRO A 205 25.22 -2.41 -14.69
C PRO A 205 26.48 -1.91 -15.40
N GLY A 206 26.97 -0.72 -15.01
CA GLY A 206 28.12 -0.09 -15.59
C GLY A 206 27.89 0.71 -16.89
N ASP A 207 26.66 0.73 -17.40
CA ASP A 207 26.29 1.52 -18.57
C ASP A 207 24.83 1.98 -18.47
N GLU A 208 24.62 3.15 -17.88
CA GLU A 208 23.30 3.75 -17.68
C GLU A 208 22.61 4.19 -18.99
N SER A 209 23.35 4.24 -20.11
CA SER A 209 22.77 4.56 -21.41
C SER A 209 21.99 3.40 -22.03
N VAL A 210 22.17 2.18 -21.51
CA VAL A 210 21.45 0.98 -21.94
C VAL A 210 20.27 0.73 -21.04
N GLU A 211 19.12 1.22 -21.47
CA GLU A 211 17.83 0.98 -20.78
C GLU A 211 17.38 -0.46 -20.95
N LEU A 212 16.87 -1.05 -19.87
CA LEU A 212 16.33 -2.39 -19.79
C LEU A 212 14.96 -2.35 -19.14
N SER A 213 14.09 -3.27 -19.49
CA SER A 213 12.80 -3.43 -18.82
C SER A 213 12.52 -4.89 -18.45
N ARG A 214 11.67 -5.11 -17.47
CA ARG A 214 11.20 -6.45 -17.07
C ARG A 214 9.69 -6.40 -16.89
N LYS A 215 9.00 -7.32 -17.55
CA LYS A 215 7.56 -7.51 -17.36
C LYS A 215 7.29 -8.26 -16.06
N PRO A 216 6.14 -8.05 -15.41
CA PRO A 216 5.75 -8.77 -14.20
C PRO A 216 5.32 -10.21 -14.53
N SER A 217 6.27 -11.03 -14.99
CA SER A 217 6.08 -12.43 -15.39
C SER A 217 7.10 -13.33 -14.71
N GLU A 218 6.68 -14.53 -14.35
CA GLU A 218 7.56 -15.57 -13.80
C GLU A 218 8.52 -16.16 -14.83
N ASP A 219 8.22 -16.02 -16.12
CA ASP A 219 9.06 -16.49 -17.23
C ASP A 219 10.21 -15.51 -17.57
N GLU A 220 10.16 -14.30 -17.04
CA GLU A 220 11.21 -13.29 -17.21
C GLU A 220 12.41 -13.58 -16.30
N PRO A 221 13.61 -13.06 -16.64
CA PRO A 221 14.75 -13.13 -15.74
C PRO A 221 14.46 -12.44 -14.39
N LEU A 222 14.94 -13.01 -13.31
CA LEU A 222 14.70 -12.52 -11.95
C LEU A 222 15.21 -11.09 -11.78
N SER A 223 14.34 -10.21 -11.28
CA SER A 223 14.68 -8.86 -10.81
C SER A 223 13.95 -8.51 -9.53
N ILE A 224 14.69 -7.96 -8.56
CA ILE A 224 14.25 -7.76 -7.18
C ILE A 224 14.77 -6.42 -6.68
N LEU A 225 13.95 -5.70 -5.93
CA LEU A 225 14.36 -4.52 -5.17
C LEU A 225 14.34 -4.83 -3.67
N ALA A 226 15.48 -4.64 -3.00
CA ALA A 226 15.57 -4.65 -1.55
C ALA A 226 15.13 -3.28 -1.01
N PHE A 227 13.90 -3.16 -0.51
CA PHE A 227 13.33 -1.85 -0.16
C PHE A 227 13.34 -1.52 1.34
N LYS A 228 13.57 -2.52 2.19
CA LYS A 228 13.64 -2.32 3.63
C LYS A 228 14.48 -3.40 4.30
N ILE A 229 15.32 -2.99 5.25
CA ILE A 229 16.01 -3.89 6.16
C ILE A 229 15.41 -3.73 7.55
N ALA A 230 15.27 -4.83 8.27
CA ALA A 230 14.85 -4.86 9.66
C ALA A 230 15.74 -5.83 10.44
N ALA A 231 16.08 -5.47 11.68
CA ALA A 231 16.72 -6.37 12.62
C ALA A 231 15.66 -7.14 13.40
N ASP A 232 15.64 -8.46 13.22
CA ASP A 232 14.80 -9.35 14.03
C ASP A 232 15.62 -9.88 15.21
N PRO A 233 15.10 -9.85 16.46
CA PRO A 233 15.84 -10.31 17.65
C PRO A 233 16.27 -11.79 17.58
N HIS A 234 15.56 -12.62 16.82
CA HIS A 234 15.78 -14.06 16.74
C HIS A 234 16.44 -14.50 15.43
N LEU A 235 16.14 -13.83 14.33
CA LEU A 235 16.61 -14.20 12.99
C LEU A 235 17.77 -13.33 12.49
N GLY A 236 18.07 -12.23 13.19
CA GLY A 236 19.07 -11.27 12.77
C GLY A 236 18.57 -10.38 11.64
N LYS A 237 19.36 -10.20 10.58
CA LYS A 237 19.02 -9.32 9.45
C LYS A 237 17.97 -9.93 8.56
N LEU A 238 16.80 -9.28 8.47
CA LEU A 238 15.73 -9.55 7.51
C LEU A 238 15.73 -8.48 6.43
N THR A 239 15.82 -8.88 5.18
CA THR A 239 15.71 -7.99 4.03
C THR A 239 14.33 -8.16 3.38
N PHE A 240 13.50 -7.11 3.42
CA PHE A 240 12.23 -7.08 2.71
C PHE A 240 12.48 -6.73 1.25
N ILE A 241 11.93 -7.56 0.36
CA ILE A 241 12.14 -7.47 -1.07
C ILE A 241 10.82 -7.46 -1.82
N ARG A 242 10.79 -6.75 -2.95
CA ARG A 242 9.76 -6.85 -3.97
C ARG A 242 10.34 -7.56 -5.19
N ILE A 243 9.65 -8.59 -5.67
CA ILE A 243 10.00 -9.29 -6.90
C ILE A 243 9.24 -8.64 -8.04
N TYR A 244 9.96 -8.09 -9.02
CA TYR A 244 9.35 -7.46 -10.20
C TYR A 244 9.21 -8.43 -11.37
N SER A 245 10.14 -9.39 -11.50
CA SER A 245 10.10 -10.41 -12.55
C SER A 245 10.78 -11.69 -12.09
N GLY A 246 10.44 -12.80 -12.73
CA GLY A 246 11.01 -14.11 -12.46
C GLY A 246 10.51 -14.75 -11.17
N VAL A 247 11.17 -15.83 -10.76
CA VAL A 247 10.88 -16.60 -9.55
C VAL A 247 12.11 -16.69 -8.68
N LEU A 248 11.98 -16.30 -7.42
CA LEU A 248 13.02 -16.48 -6.40
C LEU A 248 12.83 -17.81 -5.68
N LYS A 249 13.91 -18.58 -5.55
CA LYS A 249 13.93 -19.86 -4.81
C LYS A 249 14.84 -19.78 -3.59
N ALA A 250 14.43 -20.37 -2.49
CA ALA A 250 15.28 -20.52 -1.32
C ALA A 250 16.57 -21.27 -1.66
N GLY A 251 17.68 -20.85 -1.10
CA GLY A 251 19.02 -21.41 -1.37
C GLY A 251 19.66 -20.99 -2.69
N SER A 252 18.96 -20.24 -3.55
CA SER A 252 19.49 -19.77 -4.84
C SER A 252 20.55 -18.68 -4.69
N GLN A 253 21.37 -18.53 -5.72
CA GLN A 253 22.35 -17.44 -5.84
C GLN A 253 21.78 -16.31 -6.67
N VAL A 254 21.93 -15.08 -6.19
CA VAL A 254 21.56 -13.84 -6.87
C VAL A 254 22.76 -12.92 -7.03
N LEU A 255 22.71 -12.04 -7.99
CA LEU A 255 23.67 -10.95 -8.17
C LEU A 255 23.11 -9.69 -7.50
N ASN A 256 23.82 -9.13 -6.53
CA ASN A 256 23.60 -7.75 -6.14
C ASN A 256 24.21 -6.86 -7.24
N ALA A 257 23.37 -6.39 -8.15
CA ALA A 257 23.82 -5.67 -9.34
C ALA A 257 24.40 -4.29 -9.00
N THR A 258 23.94 -3.67 -7.92
CA THR A 258 24.42 -2.36 -7.45
C THR A 258 25.86 -2.44 -6.96
N LYS A 259 26.22 -3.53 -6.27
CA LYS A 259 27.58 -3.75 -5.73
C LYS A 259 28.45 -4.67 -6.59
N GLY A 260 27.88 -5.32 -7.60
CA GLY A 260 28.60 -6.30 -8.43
C GLY A 260 29.00 -7.58 -7.69
N ARG A 261 28.28 -7.97 -6.63
CA ARG A 261 28.60 -9.12 -5.80
C ARG A 261 27.50 -10.18 -5.82
N LYS A 262 27.90 -11.45 -5.83
CA LYS A 262 26.99 -12.56 -5.71
C LYS A 262 26.67 -12.85 -4.26
N GLU A 263 25.40 -13.01 -3.94
CA GLU A 263 24.92 -13.37 -2.62
C GLU A 263 24.00 -14.59 -2.68
N ARG A 264 23.82 -15.27 -1.56
CA ARG A 264 22.94 -16.44 -1.47
C ARG A 264 21.71 -16.11 -0.66
N ILE A 265 20.56 -16.40 -1.21
CA ILE A 265 19.29 -16.39 -0.49
C ILE A 265 19.29 -17.59 0.48
N GLY A 266 19.11 -17.34 1.75
CA GLY A 266 18.92 -18.40 2.73
C GLY A 266 17.47 -18.89 2.72
N LYS A 267 16.67 -18.37 3.64
CA LYS A 267 15.24 -18.66 3.76
C LYS A 267 14.40 -17.52 3.24
N ILE A 268 13.21 -17.86 2.75
CA ILE A 268 12.19 -16.91 2.30
C ILE A 268 11.01 -17.00 3.26
N TYR A 269 10.51 -15.85 3.71
CA TYR A 269 9.36 -15.76 4.61
C TYR A 269 8.25 -14.90 4.01
N GLN A 270 7.06 -15.46 3.94
CA GLN A 270 5.85 -14.69 3.76
C GLN A 270 5.44 -14.11 5.13
N MET A 271 5.24 -12.81 5.18
CA MET A 271 4.99 -12.10 6.43
C MET A 271 3.49 -11.81 6.59
N HIS A 272 2.93 -12.22 7.73
CA HIS A 272 1.55 -11.96 8.12
C HIS A 272 1.54 -11.26 9.49
N ALA A 273 1.56 -9.94 9.50
CA ALA A 273 1.75 -9.14 10.71
C ALA A 273 3.01 -9.61 11.50
N ASN A 274 2.83 -10.18 12.71
CA ASN A 274 3.91 -10.72 13.53
C ASN A 274 4.20 -12.21 13.26
N LYS A 275 3.44 -12.84 12.37
CA LYS A 275 3.65 -14.24 11.99
C LYS A 275 4.46 -14.31 10.70
N ARG A 276 5.25 -15.33 10.57
CA ARG A 276 6.08 -15.62 9.41
C ARG A 276 5.88 -17.06 9.01
N GLU A 277 5.74 -17.26 7.74
CA GLU A 277 5.62 -18.58 7.12
C GLU A 277 6.80 -18.79 6.19
N GLU A 278 7.56 -19.86 6.40
CA GLU A 278 8.68 -20.21 5.53
C GLU A 278 8.15 -20.81 4.24
N ILE A 279 8.60 -20.29 3.10
CA ILE A 279 8.20 -20.75 1.77
C ILE A 279 9.43 -21.10 0.93
N GLU A 280 9.27 -22.02 -0.02
CA GLU A 280 10.37 -22.50 -0.87
C GLU A 280 10.65 -21.58 -2.07
N SER A 281 9.60 -20.95 -2.61
CA SER A 281 9.71 -20.06 -3.77
C SER A 281 8.62 -19.00 -3.77
N ILE A 282 8.87 -17.91 -4.50
CA ILE A 282 7.93 -16.80 -4.64
C ILE A 282 8.17 -16.10 -5.98
N GLY A 283 7.09 -15.72 -6.66
CA GLY A 283 7.11 -15.20 -8.03
C GLY A 283 6.96 -13.68 -8.15
N ALA A 284 6.96 -13.22 -9.39
CA ALA A 284 6.81 -11.82 -9.78
C ALA A 284 5.56 -11.16 -9.16
N GLY A 285 5.68 -9.88 -8.78
CA GLY A 285 4.63 -9.09 -8.16
C GLY A 285 4.54 -9.21 -6.64
N MET A 286 5.19 -10.20 -6.04
CA MET A 286 5.06 -10.50 -4.61
C MET A 286 6.10 -9.75 -3.76
N ILE A 287 5.74 -9.59 -2.48
CA ILE A 287 6.61 -9.03 -1.44
C ILE A 287 6.86 -10.11 -0.39
N CYS A 288 8.11 -10.26 0.02
CA CYS A 288 8.50 -11.18 1.09
C CYS A 288 9.70 -10.66 1.88
N ALA A 289 10.08 -11.39 2.92
CA ALA A 289 11.32 -11.16 3.66
C ALA A 289 12.30 -12.31 3.41
N VAL A 290 13.57 -12.02 3.23
CA VAL A 290 14.62 -13.02 3.03
C VAL A 290 15.73 -12.89 4.07
N MET A 291 16.35 -14.02 4.36
CA MET A 291 17.56 -14.11 5.14
C MET A 291 18.76 -14.52 4.28
N GLY A 292 19.95 -14.26 4.80
CA GLY A 292 21.21 -14.73 4.19
C GLY A 292 21.94 -13.67 3.38
N LEU A 293 21.30 -12.53 3.08
CA LEU A 293 21.94 -11.39 2.44
C LEU A 293 22.82 -10.63 3.43
N LYS A 294 24.12 -10.64 3.20
CA LYS A 294 25.11 -10.03 4.11
C LYS A 294 25.42 -8.59 3.73
N ASP A 295 25.65 -8.37 2.43
CA ASP A 295 26.13 -7.11 1.90
C ASP A 295 25.01 -6.21 1.38
N THR A 296 23.83 -6.76 1.10
CA THR A 296 22.70 -6.01 0.56
C THR A 296 22.16 -5.00 1.55
N THR A 297 21.96 -3.76 1.08
CA THR A 297 21.35 -2.64 1.81
C THR A 297 20.05 -2.17 1.14
N THR A 298 19.32 -1.25 1.80
CA THR A 298 18.06 -0.71 1.28
C THR A 298 18.31 0.06 -0.01
N GLY A 299 17.48 -0.19 -1.03
CA GLY A 299 17.53 0.47 -2.34
C GLY A 299 18.35 -0.30 -3.39
N GLU A 300 18.96 -1.42 -3.03
CA GLU A 300 19.79 -2.18 -3.94
C GLU A 300 19.00 -3.22 -4.74
N THR A 301 19.47 -3.48 -5.97
CA THR A 301 18.88 -4.44 -6.88
C THR A 301 19.56 -5.79 -6.79
N LEU A 302 18.73 -6.83 -6.66
CA LEU A 302 19.16 -8.23 -6.79
C LEU A 302 18.56 -8.80 -8.07
N CYS A 303 19.34 -9.57 -8.83
CA CYS A 303 18.88 -10.10 -10.11
C CYS A 303 19.52 -11.46 -10.47
N ASP A 304 19.04 -12.03 -11.57
CA ASP A 304 19.69 -13.18 -12.20
C ASP A 304 21.12 -12.80 -12.63
N PRO A 305 22.15 -13.54 -12.21
CA PRO A 305 23.53 -13.28 -12.62
C PRO A 305 23.77 -13.32 -14.14
N ALA A 306 22.95 -14.06 -14.88
CA ALA A 306 23.06 -14.17 -16.35
C ALA A 306 22.43 -12.99 -17.09
N HIS A 307 21.48 -12.30 -16.47
CA HIS A 307 20.72 -11.20 -17.05
C HIS A 307 20.71 -9.97 -16.12
N PRO A 308 21.88 -9.35 -15.89
CA PRO A 308 22.00 -8.30 -14.89
C PRO A 308 21.24 -7.03 -15.28
N ILE A 309 20.56 -6.44 -14.29
CA ILE A 309 19.84 -5.17 -14.37
C ILE A 309 20.01 -4.44 -13.05
N ILE A 310 20.11 -3.12 -13.10
CA ILE A 310 19.92 -2.24 -11.94
C ILE A 310 18.58 -1.54 -12.15
N LEU A 311 17.65 -1.77 -11.25
CA LEU A 311 16.37 -1.05 -11.22
C LEU A 311 16.64 0.38 -10.79
N GLU A 312 15.77 1.29 -11.18
CA GLU A 312 15.87 2.69 -10.76
C GLU A 312 16.06 2.79 -9.24
N SER A 313 17.08 3.51 -8.82
CA SER A 313 17.43 3.63 -7.40
C SER A 313 16.43 4.48 -6.64
N MET A 314 16.18 4.12 -5.37
CA MET A 314 15.41 4.97 -4.47
C MET A 314 16.25 6.18 -4.07
N GLU A 315 15.69 7.38 -4.27
CA GLU A 315 16.27 8.59 -3.74
C GLU A 315 15.87 8.78 -2.28
N PHE A 316 16.86 9.01 -1.43
CA PHE A 316 16.64 9.29 -0.01
C PHE A 316 16.95 10.75 0.30
N PRO A 317 16.10 11.44 1.10
CA PRO A 317 16.39 12.81 1.50
C PRO A 317 17.66 12.86 2.35
N ASN A 318 18.43 13.92 2.19
CA ASN A 318 19.58 14.16 3.05
C ASN A 318 19.15 14.45 4.49
N PRO A 319 19.90 13.98 5.49
CA PRO A 319 19.67 14.33 6.89
C PRO A 319 19.72 15.85 7.08
N VAL A 320 18.79 16.38 7.88
CA VAL A 320 18.69 17.83 8.17
C VAL A 320 19.09 18.17 9.60
N ILE A 321 19.30 17.17 10.45
CA ILE A 321 19.66 17.32 11.86
C ILE A 321 20.85 16.39 12.14
N GLU A 322 21.84 16.93 12.82
CA GLU A 322 22.99 16.17 13.34
C GLU A 322 22.96 16.21 14.87
N GLN A 323 23.34 15.11 15.49
CA GLN A 323 23.41 15.01 16.94
C GLN A 323 24.65 14.21 17.35
N ALA A 324 25.47 14.81 18.20
CA ALA A 324 26.60 14.13 18.80
C ALA A 324 26.13 13.07 19.81
N ILE A 325 26.74 11.91 19.80
CA ILE A 325 26.44 10.77 20.68
C ILE A 325 27.74 10.30 21.34
N GLU A 326 27.73 10.21 22.67
CA GLU A 326 28.85 9.66 23.43
C GLU A 326 28.41 8.46 24.28
N PRO A 327 29.24 7.40 24.38
CA PRO A 327 28.95 6.29 25.28
C PRO A 327 29.09 6.72 26.73
N LYS A 328 28.17 6.29 27.60
CA LYS A 328 28.25 6.59 29.06
C LYS A 328 29.42 5.88 29.77
N SER A 329 29.91 4.75 29.22
CA SER A 329 31.00 3.97 29.75
C SER A 329 31.80 3.31 28.64
N LYS A 330 33.05 2.90 28.95
CA LYS A 330 33.86 2.13 27.97
C LYS A 330 33.20 0.81 27.54
N SER A 331 32.45 0.16 28.42
CA SER A 331 31.72 -1.08 28.09
C SER A 331 30.54 -0.84 27.13
N ASP A 332 30.04 0.39 27.02
CA ASP A 332 28.96 0.75 26.13
C ASP A 332 29.47 1.16 24.74
N GLN A 333 30.75 1.44 24.59
CA GLN A 333 31.34 1.86 23.32
C GLN A 333 31.19 0.79 22.22
N GLU A 334 31.46 -0.48 22.53
CA GLU A 334 31.29 -1.58 21.58
C GLU A 334 29.81 -1.78 21.22
N LYS A 335 28.92 -1.69 22.22
CA LYS A 335 27.47 -1.81 22.01
C LYS A 335 26.95 -0.65 21.16
N LEU A 336 27.45 0.56 21.40
CA LEU A 336 27.09 1.76 20.64
C LEU A 336 27.49 1.59 19.16
N SER A 337 28.72 1.17 18.89
CA SER A 337 29.20 0.94 17.51
C SER A 337 28.34 -0.07 16.77
N VAL A 338 27.98 -1.20 17.41
CA VAL A 338 27.11 -2.22 16.81
C VAL A 338 25.68 -1.67 16.58
N ALA A 339 25.15 -0.90 17.53
CA ALA A 339 23.81 -0.32 17.39
C ALA A 339 23.74 0.72 16.26
N ILE A 340 24.75 1.59 16.17
CA ILE A 340 24.89 2.58 15.10
C ILE A 340 24.98 1.91 13.73
N GLN A 341 25.81 0.87 13.60
CA GLN A 341 25.94 0.13 12.35
C GLN A 341 24.60 -0.49 11.92
N ARG A 342 23.87 -1.10 12.84
CA ARG A 342 22.53 -1.66 12.57
C ARG A 342 21.54 -0.60 12.12
N LEU A 343 21.51 0.56 12.78
CA LEU A 343 20.64 1.67 12.38
C LEU A 343 20.99 2.20 10.99
N ALA A 344 22.29 2.31 10.66
CA ALA A 344 22.72 2.72 9.32
C ALA A 344 22.37 1.70 8.23
N GLU A 345 22.34 0.39 8.57
CA GLU A 345 21.86 -0.63 7.64
C GLU A 345 20.33 -0.59 7.44
N GLU A 346 19.57 -0.27 8.49
CA GLU A 346 18.10 -0.20 8.45
C GLU A 346 17.59 1.09 7.80
N ASP A 347 18.27 2.22 8.05
CA ASP A 347 17.83 3.54 7.58
C ASP A 347 18.91 4.21 6.71
N PRO A 348 18.73 4.26 5.38
CA PRO A 348 19.69 4.90 4.48
C PRO A 348 19.78 6.41 4.65
N THR A 349 18.86 7.04 5.38
CA THR A 349 18.93 8.47 5.75
C THR A 349 19.78 8.69 7.00
N PHE A 350 20.06 7.63 7.77
CA PHE A 350 20.89 7.70 8.96
C PHE A 350 22.36 7.61 8.56
N ARG A 351 23.05 8.75 8.63
CA ARG A 351 24.49 8.85 8.34
C ARG A 351 25.27 9.04 9.62
N VAL A 352 26.42 8.39 9.71
CA VAL A 352 27.30 8.49 10.87
C VAL A 352 28.68 8.86 10.39
N HIS A 353 29.28 9.84 11.02
CA HIS A 353 30.68 10.20 10.84
C HIS A 353 31.29 10.55 12.19
N THR A 354 32.56 10.41 12.28
CA THR A 354 33.31 10.90 13.46
C THR A 354 33.78 12.31 13.14
N ASP A 355 33.49 13.24 14.02
CA ASP A 355 33.99 14.61 13.91
C ASP A 355 35.50 14.61 14.14
N GLU A 356 36.28 15.10 13.16
CA GLU A 356 37.74 15.08 13.21
C GLU A 356 38.34 16.04 14.28
N GLU A 357 37.58 17.09 14.64
CA GLU A 357 38.02 18.08 15.61
C GLU A 357 37.77 17.65 17.07
N THR A 358 36.56 17.09 17.30
CA THR A 358 36.12 16.71 18.64
C THR A 358 36.31 15.23 18.96
N GLY A 359 36.47 14.37 17.94
CA GLY A 359 36.58 12.91 18.07
C GLY A 359 35.24 12.25 18.44
N GLN A 360 34.12 12.98 18.35
CA GLN A 360 32.77 12.51 18.64
C GLN A 360 32.13 11.81 17.46
#